data_dfc04aa05ddacb5dbdbc241ec0a3c6da
#
_entry.id   dfc04aa05ddacb5dbdbc241ec0a3c6da
#
_cell.length_a   1.000
_cell.length_b   1.000
_cell.length_c   1.000
_cell.angle_alpha   90.00
_cell.angle_beta   90.00
_cell.angle_gamma   90.00
#
_symmetry.space_group_name_H-M   'P 1'
#
loop_
_entity.id
_entity.type
_entity.pdbx_description
1 polymer ?
#
loop_
_entity_poly.entity_id
_entity_poly.type
_entity_poly.pdbx_seq_one_letter_code
_entity_poly.pdbx_strand_id
1 'polypeptide(L)'
;MDSTHRRALERFAAAIRPIPDRAPALPELGALGRDGKALAHAGTTPQGRWRVGFERMFCGRDFCSGQKRGRHVGKTKRGKGTKIMGIADGHGLPLALRTESASPAEVKLVPATLEARIVPEVPERLIGDKAYDSDGLDEQLLQQYGTELIAPNKTNRRVRTQDGRPLRRYLRRWKVERLFAWLFNFRRLVVRYEYHAENFQGLVHLAAAVILLRYL
;
A
#
# COMPACT_ATOMS: atom_id res chain seq x y z
N MET A 1 -27.48 8.55 -23.64
CA MET A 1 -26.35 8.93 -22.82
C MET A 1 -26.02 10.38 -23.15
N ASP A 2 -26.29 11.28 -22.23
CA ASP A 2 -26.32 12.73 -22.46
C ASP A 2 -24.92 13.28 -22.76
N SER A 3 -24.84 14.13 -23.80
CA SER A 3 -23.59 14.77 -24.29
C SER A 3 -22.85 15.56 -23.18
N THR A 4 -23.59 16.03 -22.19
CA THR A 4 -23.09 16.76 -21.02
C THR A 4 -22.27 15.85 -20.10
N HIS A 5 -22.69 14.59 -19.92
CA HIS A 5 -21.98 13.60 -19.11
C HIS A 5 -20.67 13.16 -19.75
N ARG A 6 -20.63 13.02 -21.06
CA ARG A 6 -19.44 12.65 -21.82
C ARG A 6 -18.37 13.75 -21.75
N ARG A 7 -18.75 15.00 -21.90
CA ARG A 7 -17.84 16.15 -21.76
C ARG A 7 -17.29 16.31 -20.33
N ALA A 8 -18.09 15.97 -19.30
CA ALA A 8 -17.63 15.97 -17.91
C ALA A 8 -16.58 14.88 -17.66
N LEU A 9 -16.75 13.68 -18.22
CA LEU A 9 -15.78 12.58 -18.13
C LEU A 9 -14.48 12.90 -18.90
N GLU A 10 -14.58 13.51 -20.07
CA GLU A 10 -13.43 13.93 -20.88
C GLU A 10 -12.63 15.05 -20.18
N ARG A 11 -13.30 16.02 -19.54
CA ARG A 11 -12.66 17.05 -18.70
C ARG A 11 -12.02 16.45 -17.47
N PHE A 12 -12.64 15.44 -16.87
CA PHE A 12 -12.08 14.72 -15.71
C PHE A 12 -10.83 13.93 -16.11
N ALA A 13 -10.85 13.26 -17.27
CA ALA A 13 -9.70 12.53 -17.81
C ALA A 13 -8.54 13.49 -18.19
N ALA A 14 -8.85 14.66 -18.75
CA ALA A 14 -7.85 15.68 -19.12
C ALA A 14 -7.24 16.39 -17.90
N ALA A 15 -7.96 16.46 -16.78
CA ALA A 15 -7.46 17.06 -15.53
C ALA A 15 -6.50 16.12 -14.74
N ILE A 16 -6.43 14.86 -15.12
CA ILE A 16 -5.48 13.90 -14.53
C ILE A 16 -4.13 14.13 -15.23
N ARG A 17 -3.21 14.85 -14.55
CA ARG A 17 -1.82 14.94 -15.06
C ARG A 17 -1.25 13.53 -15.20
N PRO A 18 -0.56 13.22 -16.32
CA PRO A 18 0.13 11.95 -16.43
C PRO A 18 1.11 11.82 -15.26
N ILE A 19 1.04 10.71 -14.58
CA ILE A 19 2.06 10.34 -13.59
C ILE A 19 3.34 10.15 -14.41
N PRO A 20 4.44 10.87 -14.11
CA PRO A 20 5.68 10.69 -14.86
C PRO A 20 6.11 9.22 -14.74
N ASP A 21 6.39 8.58 -15.88
CA ASP A 21 6.84 7.18 -15.98
C ASP A 21 8.18 6.93 -15.28
N ARG A 22 8.85 7.99 -14.86
CA ARG A 22 10.11 7.92 -14.12
C ARG A 22 9.86 8.33 -12.68
N ALA A 23 9.82 7.33 -11.79
CA ALA A 23 10.29 7.56 -10.43
C ALA A 23 11.71 8.14 -10.50
N PRO A 24 12.10 9.11 -9.62
CA PRO A 24 13.47 9.61 -9.62
C PRO A 24 14.41 8.42 -9.53
N ALA A 25 15.36 8.33 -10.45
CA ALA A 25 16.36 7.30 -10.48
C ALA A 25 17.13 7.36 -9.15
N LEU A 26 17.02 6.32 -8.36
CA LEU A 26 17.94 6.10 -7.25
C LEU A 26 19.32 5.83 -7.85
N PRO A 27 20.42 6.33 -7.25
CA PRO A 27 21.75 6.13 -7.78
C PRO A 27 22.03 4.63 -7.92
N GLU A 28 22.56 4.26 -9.08
CA GLU A 28 23.03 2.91 -9.39
C GLU A 28 24.08 2.52 -8.36
N LEU A 29 23.77 1.63 -7.46
CA LEU A 29 24.76 0.90 -6.68
C LEU A 29 25.35 -0.19 -7.59
N GLY A 30 26.63 0.04 -7.90
CA GLY A 30 27.43 -0.68 -8.85
C GLY A 30 27.30 -2.20 -8.85
N ALA A 31 27.40 -2.73 -10.02
CA ALA A 31 27.56 -4.13 -10.30
C ALA A 31 28.78 -4.70 -9.60
N LEU A 32 28.61 -5.73 -8.78
CA LEU A 32 29.65 -6.68 -8.43
C LEU A 32 29.11 -8.11 -8.53
N GLY A 33 29.53 -8.78 -9.52
CA GLY A 33 30.28 -9.97 -9.58
C GLY A 33 29.59 -11.32 -9.42
N ARG A 34 29.60 -12.06 -10.50
CA ARG A 34 29.80 -13.51 -10.60
C ARG A 34 28.97 -14.39 -9.68
N ASP A 35 27.91 -14.96 -10.21
CA ASP A 35 27.76 -16.41 -10.35
C ASP A 35 26.42 -16.64 -11.11
N GLY A 36 26.62 -17.28 -12.29
CA GLY A 36 25.52 -17.58 -13.22
C GLY A 36 24.58 -18.63 -12.66
N LYS A 37 23.47 -18.19 -12.09
CA LYS A 37 22.23 -18.96 -12.02
C LYS A 37 21.10 -18.10 -12.56
N ALA A 38 20.52 -18.57 -13.65
CA ALA A 38 19.41 -17.97 -14.34
C ALA A 38 18.31 -17.56 -13.35
N LEU A 39 18.10 -16.23 -13.24
CA LEU A 39 16.88 -15.68 -12.70
C LEU A 39 15.76 -16.16 -13.63
N ALA A 40 14.93 -17.08 -13.13
CA ALA A 40 13.66 -17.39 -13.77
C ALA A 40 12.91 -16.06 -13.93
N HIS A 41 12.91 -15.53 -15.12
CA HIS A 41 12.08 -14.40 -15.51
C HIS A 41 10.64 -14.80 -15.22
N ALA A 42 9.93 -14.01 -14.41
CA ALA A 42 8.49 -14.07 -14.31
C ALA A 42 7.96 -13.91 -15.75
N GLY A 43 7.54 -15.04 -16.32
CA GLY A 43 7.19 -15.10 -17.73
C GLY A 43 6.01 -14.19 -18.00
N THR A 44 6.21 -13.28 -18.91
CA THR A 44 5.12 -12.60 -19.61
C THR A 44 4.38 -13.66 -20.39
N THR A 45 3.14 -13.98 -19.99
CA THR A 45 2.29 -14.83 -20.82
C THR A 45 1.96 -14.07 -22.10
N PRO A 46 1.77 -14.75 -23.27
CA PRO A 46 1.55 -14.12 -24.58
C PRO A 46 0.32 -13.19 -24.68
N GLN A 47 -0.44 -13.03 -23.61
CA GLN A 47 -1.67 -12.24 -23.56
C GLN A 47 -1.56 -10.96 -22.71
N GLY A 48 -0.36 -10.51 -22.35
CA GLY A 48 -0.18 -9.21 -21.67
C GLY A 48 -0.87 -9.03 -20.32
N ARG A 49 -1.43 -10.08 -19.71
CA ARG A 49 -2.07 -10.02 -18.40
C ARG A 49 -1.02 -9.99 -17.30
N TRP A 50 -0.97 -8.90 -16.56
CA TRP A 50 -0.18 -8.79 -15.35
C TRP A 50 -0.65 -9.81 -14.32
N ARG A 51 0.25 -10.73 -13.93
CA ARG A 51 -0.03 -11.62 -12.80
C ARG A 51 0.23 -10.85 -11.51
N VAL A 52 -0.79 -10.73 -10.67
CA VAL A 52 -0.65 -10.24 -9.30
C VAL A 52 0.29 -11.17 -8.55
N GLY A 53 1.35 -10.60 -7.96
CA GLY A 53 2.33 -11.38 -7.22
C GLY A 53 1.88 -11.62 -5.78
N PHE A 54 1.16 -12.71 -5.53
CA PHE A 54 0.60 -13.02 -4.21
C PHE A 54 1.59 -13.55 -3.17
N GLU A 55 2.76 -14.05 -3.60
CA GLU A 55 3.76 -14.58 -2.66
C GLU A 55 4.20 -13.56 -1.61
N ARG A 56 4.29 -12.29 -2.00
CA ARG A 56 4.80 -11.21 -1.17
C ARG A 56 3.99 -9.95 -1.36
N MET A 57 3.40 -9.48 -0.27
CA MET A 57 2.67 -8.22 -0.22
C MET A 57 3.36 -7.25 0.72
N PHE A 58 3.14 -5.96 0.52
CA PHE A 58 3.77 -4.89 1.28
C PHE A 58 2.70 -4.10 1.99
N CYS A 59 2.79 -4.02 3.33
CA CYS A 59 1.90 -3.23 4.15
C CYS A 59 2.53 -1.89 4.51
N GLY A 60 1.74 -0.83 4.41
CA GLY A 60 2.14 0.51 4.79
C GLY A 60 0.95 1.37 5.17
N ARG A 61 1.26 2.60 5.59
CA ARG A 61 0.27 3.60 5.94
C ARG A 61 0.73 4.97 5.53
N ASP A 62 -0.24 5.86 5.32
CA ASP A 62 0.04 7.28 5.21
C ASP A 62 -1.04 8.11 5.91
N PHE A 63 -0.76 9.39 6.15
CA PHE A 63 -1.57 10.30 6.93
C PHE A 63 -2.14 11.39 6.03
N CYS A 64 -3.47 11.50 6.07
CA CYS A 64 -4.22 12.55 5.40
C CYS A 64 -4.75 13.53 6.45
N SER A 65 -4.42 14.81 6.32
CA SER A 65 -4.93 15.86 7.20
C SER A 65 -6.44 16.00 7.06
N GLY A 66 -7.17 16.08 8.18
CA GLY A 66 -8.62 16.26 8.18
C GLY A 66 -9.02 17.69 8.52
N GLN A 67 -9.72 18.37 7.63
CA GLN A 67 -10.22 19.73 7.85
C GLN A 67 -11.47 19.73 8.74
N LYS A 68 -12.32 18.74 8.63
CA LYS A 68 -13.57 18.62 9.37
C LYS A 68 -13.48 17.58 10.50
N ARG A 69 -14.36 17.70 11.51
CA ARG A 69 -14.63 16.64 12.48
C ARG A 69 -15.52 15.58 11.81
N GLY A 70 -15.35 14.32 12.18
CA GLY A 70 -16.15 13.22 11.64
C GLY A 70 -15.62 11.87 12.10
N ARG A 71 -16.33 10.79 11.75
CA ARG A 71 -15.83 9.42 11.98
C ARG A 71 -14.49 9.23 11.28
N HIS A 72 -13.59 8.45 11.87
CA HIS A 72 -12.23 8.20 11.40
C HIS A 72 -11.33 9.45 11.28
N VAL A 73 -11.61 10.52 12.04
CA VAL A 73 -10.71 11.65 12.23
C VAL A 73 -10.16 11.59 13.64
N GLY A 74 -8.88 11.30 13.79
CA GLY A 74 -8.19 11.17 15.07
C GLY A 74 -7.11 12.21 15.28
N LYS A 75 -6.75 12.45 16.55
CA LYS A 75 -5.65 13.33 16.94
C LYS A 75 -4.32 12.59 16.86
N THR A 76 -3.29 13.24 16.33
CA THR A 76 -1.89 12.80 16.34
C THR A 76 -0.98 13.95 16.71
N LYS A 77 0.31 13.68 16.87
CA LYS A 77 1.33 14.74 17.03
C LYS A 77 1.42 15.67 15.82
N ARG A 78 0.99 15.22 14.64
CA ARG A 78 0.97 15.99 13.38
C ARG A 78 -0.35 16.72 13.14
N GLY A 79 -1.27 16.70 14.09
CA GLY A 79 -2.60 17.28 13.95
C GLY A 79 -3.71 16.24 13.87
N LYS A 80 -4.90 16.68 13.45
CA LYS A 80 -6.05 15.79 13.26
C LYS A 80 -6.05 15.25 11.83
N GLY A 81 -6.42 13.99 11.67
CA GLY A 81 -6.50 13.40 10.35
C GLY A 81 -7.00 11.97 10.33
N THR A 82 -6.97 11.43 9.14
CA THR A 82 -7.33 10.05 8.80
C THR A 82 -6.08 9.32 8.33
N LYS A 83 -5.95 8.09 8.75
CA LYS A 83 -4.89 7.18 8.31
C LYS A 83 -5.42 6.35 7.15
N ILE A 84 -4.67 6.29 6.07
CA ILE A 84 -4.91 5.34 4.97
C ILE A 84 -3.96 4.17 5.17
N MET A 85 -4.51 3.00 5.42
CA MET A 85 -3.78 1.73 5.45
C MET A 85 -3.83 1.11 4.06
N GLY A 86 -2.71 0.57 3.60
CA GLY A 86 -2.63 -0.03 2.28
C GLY A 86 -1.80 -1.30 2.25
N ILE A 87 -2.24 -2.26 1.45
CA ILE A 87 -1.48 -3.46 1.08
C ILE A 87 -1.29 -3.42 -0.42
N ALA A 88 -0.03 -3.51 -0.84
CA ALA A 88 0.37 -3.56 -2.24
C ALA A 88 0.94 -4.93 -2.58
N ASP A 89 0.77 -5.34 -3.83
CA ASP A 89 1.38 -6.55 -4.38
C ASP A 89 2.88 -6.39 -4.65
N GLY A 90 3.48 -7.43 -5.24
CA GLY A 90 4.87 -7.44 -5.66
C GLY A 90 5.22 -6.40 -6.74
N HIS A 91 4.26 -5.74 -7.36
CA HIS A 91 4.41 -4.67 -8.35
C HIS A 91 4.07 -3.29 -7.79
N GLY A 92 3.56 -3.21 -6.56
CA GLY A 92 3.12 -1.97 -5.92
C GLY A 92 1.68 -1.58 -6.28
N LEU A 93 0.90 -2.51 -6.84
CA LEU A 93 -0.51 -2.29 -7.14
C LEU A 93 -1.37 -2.48 -5.88
N PRO A 94 -2.45 -1.70 -5.70
CA PRO A 94 -3.29 -1.77 -4.53
C PRO A 94 -4.09 -3.08 -4.48
N LEU A 95 -3.96 -3.82 -3.38
CA LEU A 95 -4.72 -5.03 -3.10
C LEU A 95 -5.73 -4.84 -1.98
N ALA A 96 -5.41 -3.99 -1.00
CA ALA A 96 -6.31 -3.59 0.05
C ALA A 96 -6.06 -2.12 0.41
N LEU A 97 -7.12 -1.36 0.60
CA LEU A 97 -7.07 0.01 1.08
C LEU A 97 -8.18 0.24 2.10
N ARG A 98 -7.80 0.74 3.27
CA ARG A 98 -8.72 1.03 4.35
C ARG A 98 -8.40 2.37 4.99
N THR A 99 -9.44 3.15 5.30
CA THR A 99 -9.30 4.42 6.01
C THR A 99 -9.72 4.26 7.46
N GLU A 100 -8.87 4.73 8.36
CA GLU A 100 -9.11 4.67 9.80
C GLU A 100 -8.74 5.98 10.49
N SER A 101 -9.22 6.14 11.72
CA SER A 101 -8.75 7.21 12.58
C SER A 101 -7.22 7.19 12.68
N ALA A 102 -6.60 8.37 12.68
CA ALA A 102 -5.15 8.45 12.80
C ALA A 102 -4.63 8.04 14.18
N SER A 103 -5.49 7.95 15.21
CA SER A 103 -5.11 7.66 16.60
C SER A 103 -4.65 6.22 16.86
N PRO A 104 -5.31 5.15 16.35
CA PRO A 104 -4.91 3.78 16.65
C PRO A 104 -3.51 3.44 16.13
N ALA A 105 -2.79 2.55 16.84
CA ALA A 105 -1.53 2.00 16.38
C ALA A 105 -1.74 1.13 15.13
N GLU A 106 -0.79 1.15 14.21
CA GLU A 106 -0.83 0.45 12.92
C GLU A 106 -1.00 -1.06 13.08
N VAL A 107 -0.33 -1.64 14.07
CA VAL A 107 -0.40 -3.07 14.43
C VAL A 107 -1.84 -3.55 14.56
N LYS A 108 -2.71 -2.75 15.19
CA LYS A 108 -4.12 -3.10 15.41
C LYS A 108 -4.97 -3.04 14.14
N LEU A 109 -4.49 -2.36 13.10
CA LEU A 109 -5.23 -2.13 11.87
C LEU A 109 -4.90 -3.14 10.77
N VAL A 110 -3.81 -3.89 10.90
CA VAL A 110 -3.36 -4.85 9.87
C VAL A 110 -4.38 -5.95 9.59
N PRO A 111 -4.94 -6.66 10.58
CA PRO A 111 -5.91 -7.73 10.31
C PRO A 111 -7.14 -7.21 9.56
N ALA A 112 -7.72 -6.10 10.02
CA ALA A 112 -8.86 -5.48 9.37
C ALA A 112 -8.54 -4.92 7.97
N THR A 113 -7.28 -4.55 7.69
CA THR A 113 -6.85 -4.14 6.35
C THR A 113 -6.71 -5.36 5.44
N LEU A 114 -6.21 -6.49 5.95
CA LEU A 114 -6.16 -7.76 5.23
C LEU A 114 -7.56 -8.28 4.88
N GLU A 115 -8.53 -8.11 5.77
CA GLU A 115 -9.93 -8.47 5.50
C GLU A 115 -10.56 -7.60 4.40
N ALA A 116 -10.14 -6.33 4.28
CA ALA A 116 -10.60 -5.40 3.24
C ALA A 116 -9.95 -5.62 1.86
N ARG A 117 -9.24 -6.73 1.66
CA ARG A 117 -8.61 -7.04 0.37
C ARG A 117 -9.65 -7.29 -0.72
N ILE A 118 -9.34 -6.84 -1.92
CA ILE A 118 -10.19 -7.00 -3.12
C ILE A 118 -10.00 -8.34 -3.82
N VAL A 119 -9.01 -9.11 -3.43
CA VAL A 119 -8.69 -10.43 -3.97
C VAL A 119 -8.88 -11.49 -2.89
N PRO A 120 -9.35 -12.71 -3.21
CA PRO A 120 -9.56 -13.77 -2.23
C PRO A 120 -8.26 -14.31 -1.64
N GLU A 121 -7.17 -14.23 -2.39
CA GLU A 121 -5.88 -14.78 -2.00
C GLU A 121 -5.27 -14.02 -0.82
N VAL A 122 -4.61 -14.78 0.05
CA VAL A 122 -3.88 -14.26 1.21
C VAL A 122 -2.38 -14.36 0.92
N PRO A 123 -1.57 -13.36 1.27
CA PRO A 123 -0.14 -13.43 1.03
C PRO A 123 0.53 -14.49 1.92
N GLU A 124 1.49 -15.22 1.38
CA GLU A 124 2.38 -16.04 2.21
C GLU A 124 3.21 -15.15 3.14
N ARG A 125 3.60 -13.98 2.66
CA ARG A 125 4.47 -13.03 3.39
C ARG A 125 3.97 -11.61 3.27
N LEU A 126 3.83 -10.96 4.43
CA LEU A 126 3.50 -9.54 4.54
C LEU A 126 4.72 -8.77 5.03
N ILE A 127 5.17 -7.78 4.25
CA ILE A 127 6.37 -7.00 4.56
C ILE A 127 5.94 -5.61 5.05
N GLY A 128 6.33 -5.28 6.28
CA GLY A 128 5.99 -4.02 6.94
C GLY A 128 7.22 -3.25 7.45
N ASP A 129 7.01 -2.04 7.98
CA ASP A 129 8.05 -1.27 8.63
C ASP A 129 8.21 -1.65 10.13
N LYS A 130 9.12 -0.98 10.82
CA LYS A 130 9.36 -1.20 12.25
C LYS A 130 8.13 -0.98 13.15
N ALA A 131 7.13 -0.23 12.68
CA ALA A 131 5.90 0.00 13.44
C ALA A 131 5.09 -1.30 13.60
N TYR A 132 5.24 -2.23 12.66
CA TYR A 132 4.53 -3.52 12.66
C TYR A 132 5.24 -4.61 13.46
N ASP A 133 6.44 -4.37 14.01
CA ASP A 133 7.17 -5.32 14.87
C ASP A 133 6.38 -5.59 16.16
N SER A 134 5.69 -6.73 16.21
CA SER A 134 4.85 -7.17 17.32
C SER A 134 4.63 -8.67 17.27
N ASP A 135 5.08 -9.39 18.33
CA ASP A 135 4.94 -10.85 18.41
C ASP A 135 3.47 -11.28 18.38
N GLY A 136 2.59 -10.53 19.05
CA GLY A 136 1.15 -10.83 19.03
C GLY A 136 0.52 -10.64 17.65
N LEU A 137 1.01 -9.72 16.81
CA LEU A 137 0.56 -9.58 15.43
C LEU A 137 1.11 -10.72 14.57
N ASP A 138 2.39 -11.09 14.74
CA ASP A 138 3.03 -12.19 14.00
C ASP A 138 2.26 -13.48 14.22
N GLU A 139 1.98 -13.80 15.50
CA GLU A 139 1.22 -14.98 15.88
C GLU A 139 -0.22 -14.96 15.33
N GLN A 140 -0.91 -13.83 15.46
CA GLN A 140 -2.27 -13.67 14.95
C GLN A 140 -2.34 -13.89 13.44
N LEU A 141 -1.43 -13.28 12.67
CA LEU A 141 -1.42 -13.41 11.21
C LEU A 141 -1.07 -14.83 10.75
N LEU A 142 -0.14 -15.47 11.45
CA LEU A 142 0.23 -16.85 11.16
C LEU A 142 -0.93 -17.83 11.44
N GLN A 143 -1.60 -17.68 12.59
CA GLN A 143 -2.71 -18.56 12.99
C GLN A 143 -3.97 -18.34 12.15
N GLN A 144 -4.34 -17.08 11.87
CA GLN A 144 -5.59 -16.77 11.17
C GLN A 144 -5.48 -16.87 9.65
N TYR A 145 -4.31 -16.55 9.09
CA TYR A 145 -4.15 -16.40 7.65
C TYR A 145 -3.01 -17.24 7.06
N GLY A 146 -2.18 -17.87 7.89
CA GLY A 146 -0.98 -18.55 7.42
C GLY A 146 0.08 -17.59 6.87
N THR A 147 0.01 -16.30 7.23
CA THR A 147 0.86 -15.22 6.71
C THR A 147 2.05 -14.96 7.63
N GLU A 148 3.27 -15.06 7.10
CA GLU A 148 4.50 -14.66 7.78
C GLU A 148 4.66 -13.12 7.73
N LEU A 149 4.67 -12.43 8.88
CA LEU A 149 4.97 -10.99 8.92
C LEU A 149 6.48 -10.76 8.99
N ILE A 150 7.00 -9.92 8.10
CA ILE A 150 8.41 -9.55 8.04
C ILE A 150 8.51 -8.05 8.32
N ALA A 151 8.95 -7.69 9.53
CA ALA A 151 9.19 -6.31 9.94
C ALA A 151 10.53 -6.20 10.68
N PRO A 152 11.33 -5.14 10.45
CA PRO A 152 12.57 -4.94 11.21
C PRO A 152 12.26 -4.73 12.69
N ASN A 153 13.05 -5.31 13.58
CA ASN A 153 12.89 -5.14 15.01
C ASN A 153 12.99 -3.67 15.43
N LYS A 154 12.14 -3.27 16.37
CA LYS A 154 12.24 -1.95 17.03
C LYS A 154 13.58 -1.82 17.73
N THR A 155 14.13 -0.61 17.76
CA THR A 155 15.45 -0.31 18.35
C THR A 155 15.54 -0.64 19.84
N ASN A 156 14.42 -0.57 20.55
CA ASN A 156 14.30 -0.86 22.00
C ASN A 156 13.93 -2.30 22.31
N ARG A 157 13.88 -3.19 21.30
CA ARG A 157 13.55 -4.60 21.52
C ARG A 157 14.73 -5.35 22.14
N ARG A 158 14.48 -6.04 23.26
CA ARG A 158 15.51 -6.79 24.00
C ARG A 158 15.90 -8.10 23.29
N VAL A 159 14.91 -8.84 22.79
CA VAL A 159 15.13 -10.11 22.07
C VAL A 159 14.83 -9.92 20.60
N ARG A 160 15.81 -10.17 19.75
CA ARG A 160 15.65 -10.12 18.29
C ARG A 160 15.08 -11.45 17.83
N THR A 161 13.90 -11.42 17.20
CA THR A 161 13.21 -12.62 16.69
C THR A 161 13.44 -12.83 15.20
N GLN A 162 13.90 -11.82 14.47
CA GLN A 162 14.12 -11.91 13.02
C GLN A 162 15.61 -11.95 12.68
N ASP A 163 15.97 -12.91 11.84
CA ASP A 163 17.33 -12.98 11.26
C ASP A 163 17.44 -12.05 10.03
N GLY A 164 18.68 -11.84 9.56
CA GLY A 164 18.95 -10.96 8.42
C GLY A 164 18.46 -11.49 7.06
N ARG A 165 18.03 -12.76 6.95
CA ARG A 165 17.59 -13.37 5.69
C ARG A 165 16.20 -12.90 5.25
N PRO A 166 15.17 -12.93 6.12
CA PRO A 166 13.88 -12.32 5.83
C PRO A 166 13.99 -10.83 5.55
N LEU A 167 14.87 -10.10 6.27
CA LEU A 167 15.04 -8.66 6.14
C LEU A 167 15.59 -8.21 4.77
N ARG A 168 16.23 -9.08 3.98
CA ARG A 168 16.60 -8.74 2.59
C ARG A 168 15.36 -8.38 1.75
N ARG A 169 14.19 -8.93 2.07
CA ARG A 169 12.92 -8.63 1.41
C ARG A 169 12.39 -7.26 1.78
N TYR A 170 12.75 -6.75 2.94
CA TYR A 170 12.42 -5.42 3.40
C TYR A 170 12.95 -4.31 2.48
N LEU A 171 14.07 -4.52 1.81
CA LEU A 171 14.63 -3.57 0.84
C LEU A 171 13.67 -3.22 -0.30
N ARG A 172 12.65 -4.06 -0.55
CA ARG A 172 11.64 -3.83 -1.57
C ARG A 172 10.39 -3.10 -1.05
N ARG A 173 10.39 -2.63 0.20
CA ARG A 173 9.26 -1.91 0.83
C ARG A 173 8.86 -0.63 0.09
N TRP A 174 9.76 -0.02 -0.65
CA TRP A 174 9.48 1.15 -1.49
C TRP A 174 8.26 0.96 -2.42
N LYS A 175 7.81 -0.27 -2.67
CA LYS A 175 6.65 -0.59 -3.49
C LYS A 175 5.35 -0.06 -2.88
N VAL A 176 5.16 -0.20 -1.57
CA VAL A 176 3.99 0.38 -0.90
C VAL A 176 4.11 1.90 -0.78
N GLU A 177 5.31 2.42 -0.62
CA GLU A 177 5.55 3.88 -0.64
C GLU A 177 5.18 4.48 -2.01
N ARG A 178 5.51 3.77 -3.09
CA ARG A 178 5.10 4.13 -4.45
C ARG A 178 3.58 4.14 -4.59
N LEU A 179 2.87 3.14 -4.04
CA LEU A 179 1.41 3.13 -4.03
C LEU A 179 0.86 4.40 -3.38
N PHE A 180 1.38 4.80 -2.20
CA PHE A 180 0.94 6.03 -1.54
C PHE A 180 1.29 7.28 -2.36
N ALA A 181 2.46 7.33 -2.98
CA ALA A 181 2.82 8.42 -3.88
C ALA A 181 1.83 8.55 -5.06
N TRP A 182 1.37 7.44 -5.63
CA TRP A 182 0.34 7.45 -6.66
C TRP A 182 -1.02 7.91 -6.12
N LEU A 183 -1.44 7.44 -4.94
CA LEU A 183 -2.68 7.86 -4.31
C LEU A 183 -2.69 9.37 -4.03
N PHE A 184 -1.59 9.95 -3.56
CA PHE A 184 -1.53 11.39 -3.26
C PHE A 184 -1.40 12.29 -4.50
N ASN A 185 -1.24 11.76 -5.70
CA ASN A 185 -1.47 12.53 -6.92
C ASN A 185 -2.94 12.94 -7.10
N PHE A 186 -3.87 12.25 -6.43
CA PHE A 186 -5.27 12.66 -6.37
C PHE A 186 -5.44 13.69 -5.25
N ARG A 187 -5.62 14.97 -5.60
CA ARG A 187 -5.70 16.10 -4.65
C ARG A 187 -6.71 15.88 -3.51
N ARG A 188 -7.81 15.18 -3.78
CA ARG A 188 -8.86 14.88 -2.78
C ARG A 188 -8.41 13.92 -1.69
N LEU A 189 -7.31 13.18 -1.91
CA LEU A 189 -6.74 12.27 -0.91
C LEU A 189 -5.66 12.92 -0.05
N VAL A 190 -5.10 14.06 -0.47
CA VAL A 190 -4.06 14.78 0.29
C VAL A 190 -4.64 15.40 1.55
N VAL A 191 -5.84 16.00 1.44
CA VAL A 191 -6.57 16.61 2.55
C VAL A 191 -8.02 16.12 2.52
N ARG A 192 -8.46 15.56 3.64
CA ARG A 192 -9.83 15.08 3.77
C ARG A 192 -10.78 16.22 4.14
N TYR A 193 -11.71 16.50 3.25
CA TYR A 193 -12.82 17.44 3.46
C TYR A 193 -14.15 16.76 3.79
N GLU A 194 -14.24 15.46 3.52
CA GLU A 194 -15.45 14.67 3.69
C GLU A 194 -15.74 14.46 5.17
N TYR A 195 -16.97 14.81 5.59
CA TYR A 195 -17.46 14.56 6.94
C TYR A 195 -17.70 13.07 7.16
N HIS A 196 -18.35 12.40 6.19
CA HIS A 196 -18.60 10.96 6.23
C HIS A 196 -17.36 10.18 5.85
N ALA A 197 -17.00 9.20 6.68
CA ALA A 197 -15.81 8.38 6.47
C ALA A 197 -15.94 7.51 5.21
N GLU A 198 -17.15 7.05 4.94
CA GLU A 198 -17.54 6.21 3.81
C GLU A 198 -17.28 6.91 2.47
N ASN A 199 -17.58 8.23 2.40
CA ASN A 199 -17.32 9.02 1.20
C ASN A 199 -15.82 9.15 0.92
N PHE A 200 -15.02 9.38 1.98
CA PHE A 200 -13.56 9.42 1.83
C PHE A 200 -12.99 8.05 1.45
N GLN A 201 -13.49 6.96 2.06
CA GLN A 201 -13.12 5.59 1.67
C GLN A 201 -13.46 5.32 0.20
N GLY A 202 -14.63 5.75 -0.27
CA GLY A 202 -15.04 5.66 -1.68
C GLY A 202 -14.09 6.38 -2.63
N LEU A 203 -13.59 7.58 -2.27
CA LEU A 203 -12.58 8.30 -3.06
C LEU A 203 -11.24 7.55 -3.10
N VAL A 204 -10.83 6.92 -1.99
CA VAL A 204 -9.62 6.09 -1.94
C VAL A 204 -9.75 4.88 -2.86
N HIS A 205 -10.90 4.21 -2.86
CA HIS A 205 -11.17 3.07 -3.75
C HIS A 205 -11.24 3.49 -5.21
N LEU A 206 -11.84 4.64 -5.52
CA LEU A 206 -11.88 5.17 -6.88
C LEU A 206 -10.46 5.47 -7.40
N ALA A 207 -9.62 6.07 -6.58
CA ALA A 207 -8.22 6.32 -6.93
C ALA A 207 -7.46 5.00 -7.19
N ALA A 208 -7.68 3.97 -6.35
CA ALA A 208 -7.12 2.64 -6.55
C ALA A 208 -7.58 2.02 -7.88
N ALA A 209 -8.87 2.12 -8.20
CA ALA A 209 -9.42 1.63 -9.47
C ALA A 209 -8.76 2.32 -10.68
N VAL A 210 -8.58 3.65 -10.62
CA VAL A 210 -7.88 4.40 -11.68
C VAL A 210 -6.41 3.98 -11.80
N ILE A 211 -5.72 3.69 -10.68
CA ILE A 211 -4.36 3.16 -10.71
C ILE A 211 -4.34 1.79 -11.39
N LEU A 212 -5.22 0.87 -11.00
CA LEU A 212 -5.30 -0.47 -11.58
C LEU A 212 -5.60 -0.44 -13.09
N LEU A 213 -6.56 0.39 -13.52
CA LEU A 213 -6.94 0.54 -14.93
C LEU A 213 -5.79 1.02 -15.84
N ARG A 214 -4.76 1.67 -15.29
CA ARG A 214 -3.57 2.06 -16.05
C ARG A 214 -2.60 0.92 -16.33
N TYR A 215 -2.78 -0.20 -15.66
CA TYR A 215 -1.94 -1.40 -15.75
C TYR A 215 -2.67 -2.58 -16.39
N LEU A 216 -3.93 -2.38 -16.81
CA LEU A 216 -4.71 -3.31 -17.64
C LEU A 216 -4.52 -3.02 -19.11
#